data_ee90f23ada76cccc0b22a83ff38f03fc
#
_entry.id   ee90f23ada76cccc0b22a83ff38f03fc
#
_cell.length_a   1.000
_cell.length_b   1.000
_cell.length_c   1.000
_cell.angle_alpha   90.00
_cell.angle_beta   90.00
_cell.angle_gamma   90.00
#
_symmetry.space_group_name_H-M   'P 1'
#
loop_
_entity.id
_entity.type
_entity.pdbx_description
1 polymer ?
#
loop_
_entity_poly.entity_id
_entity_poly.type
_entity_poly.pdbx_seq_one_letter_code
_entity_poly.pdbx_strand_id
1 'polypeptide(L)'
;MIRVAILTAGLIFFQSVGHAQLEELAKRVCLSGSGLSESKVASGLREALQVGTTNAVKIIGKPDGYFGDQAIKILMPSNLRRLEGGLRAIGYGPKIDDFILSMNRSAEAATPAAKKIFLDAILAMSFDDARRILSGANTPATEYFKDKTTGHLTEYLSQRSRKQ
;
A
#
# COMPACT_ATOMS: atom_id res chain seq x y z
N MET A 1 16.91 5.69 4.36
CA MET A 1 16.49 5.67 2.95
C MET A 1 15.76 4.38 2.55
N ILE A 2 16.17 3.20 3.00
CA ILE A 2 15.43 1.92 2.80
C ILE A 2 13.98 1.97 3.33
N ARG A 3 13.76 2.71 4.42
CA ARG A 3 12.44 2.89 5.06
C ARG A 3 11.38 3.55 4.17
N VAL A 4 11.79 4.43 3.27
CA VAL A 4 10.90 5.14 2.34
C VAL A 4 10.51 4.25 1.15
N ALA A 5 11.41 3.38 0.68
CA ALA A 5 11.15 2.49 -0.44
C ALA A 5 10.09 1.42 -0.10
N ILE A 6 10.10 0.89 1.14
CA ILE A 6 9.09 -0.09 1.61
C ILE A 6 7.71 0.57 1.72
N LEU A 7 7.67 1.83 2.17
CA LEU A 7 6.43 2.60 2.27
C LEU A 7 5.83 2.93 0.91
N THR A 8 6.66 3.23 -0.10
CA THR A 8 6.17 3.54 -1.45
C THR A 8 5.67 2.31 -2.20
N ALA A 9 6.27 1.13 -2.02
CA ALA A 9 5.80 -0.11 -2.64
C ALA A 9 4.40 -0.52 -2.13
N GLY A 10 4.14 -0.39 -0.83
CA GLY A 10 2.82 -0.64 -0.25
C GLY A 10 1.73 0.31 -0.77
N LEU A 11 2.10 1.56 -1.10
CA LEU A 11 1.18 2.56 -1.63
C LEU A 11 0.88 2.39 -3.12
N ILE A 12 1.84 1.87 -3.91
CA ILE A 12 1.68 1.67 -5.37
C ILE A 12 0.67 0.55 -5.65
N PHE A 13 0.59 -0.49 -4.81
CA PHE A 13 -0.38 -1.58 -4.99
C PHE A 13 -1.84 -1.11 -4.87
N PHE A 14 -2.10 -0.04 -4.11
CA PHE A 14 -3.43 0.55 -4.01
C PHE A 14 -3.91 1.18 -5.32
N GLN A 15 -3.00 1.51 -6.23
CA GLN A 15 -3.34 2.14 -7.51
C GLN A 15 -3.89 1.15 -8.55
N SER A 16 -3.48 -0.12 -8.54
CA SER A 16 -3.83 -1.06 -9.60
C SER A 16 -5.16 -1.80 -9.39
N VAL A 17 -5.57 -2.02 -8.14
CA VAL A 17 -6.79 -2.79 -7.83
C VAL A 17 -8.01 -1.88 -7.60
N GLY A 18 -7.80 -0.61 -7.28
CA GLY A 18 -8.87 0.31 -6.84
C GLY A 18 -9.55 1.11 -7.95
N HIS A 19 -8.88 1.39 -9.06
CA HIS A 19 -9.42 2.34 -10.05
C HIS A 19 -10.66 1.83 -10.76
N ALA A 20 -10.65 0.59 -11.26
CA ALA A 20 -11.79 0.02 -11.98
C ALA A 20 -13.03 -0.19 -11.06
N GLN A 21 -12.80 -0.56 -9.80
CA GLN A 21 -13.89 -0.78 -8.85
C GLN A 21 -14.46 0.52 -8.29
N LEU A 22 -13.63 1.54 -8.06
CA LEU A 22 -14.07 2.84 -7.58
C LEU A 22 -14.81 3.63 -8.67
N GLU A 23 -14.38 3.56 -9.94
CA GLU A 23 -15.11 4.14 -11.05
C GLU A 23 -16.47 3.47 -11.27
N GLU A 24 -16.51 2.15 -11.16
CA GLU A 24 -17.77 1.40 -11.31
C GLU A 24 -18.75 1.71 -10.17
N LEU A 25 -18.24 1.83 -8.94
CA LEU A 25 -19.04 2.26 -7.78
C LEU A 25 -19.53 3.70 -7.93
N ALA A 26 -18.67 4.62 -8.36
CA ALA A 26 -19.04 6.01 -8.59
C ALA A 26 -20.09 6.13 -9.71
N LYS A 27 -19.95 5.38 -10.80
CA LYS A 27 -20.96 5.33 -11.88
C LYS A 27 -22.31 4.79 -11.39
N ARG A 28 -22.30 3.73 -10.58
CA ARG A 28 -23.55 3.17 -10.01
C ARG A 28 -24.25 4.14 -9.06
N VAL A 29 -23.50 4.88 -8.27
CA VAL A 29 -24.03 5.90 -7.36
C VAL A 29 -24.58 7.11 -8.13
N CYS A 30 -23.92 7.53 -9.22
CA CYS A 30 -24.38 8.65 -10.05
C CYS A 30 -25.57 8.29 -10.97
N LEU A 31 -25.69 7.01 -11.40
CA LEU A 31 -26.77 6.56 -12.29
C LEU A 31 -28.06 6.21 -11.54
N SER A 32 -28.00 5.92 -10.24
CA SER A 32 -29.20 5.79 -9.41
C SER A 32 -29.65 7.17 -8.97
N GLY A 33 -30.52 7.80 -9.72
CA GLY A 33 -31.14 9.10 -9.42
C GLY A 33 -32.02 9.14 -8.15
N SER A 34 -31.78 8.26 -7.18
CA SER A 34 -32.34 8.29 -5.84
C SER A 34 -31.31 8.97 -4.93
N GLY A 35 -31.63 10.14 -4.40
CA GLY A 35 -30.79 10.97 -3.53
C GLY A 35 -30.18 10.20 -2.34
N LEU A 36 -29.06 9.52 -2.61
CA LEU A 36 -28.27 8.92 -1.55
C LEU A 36 -27.76 10.07 -0.68
N SER A 37 -28.10 10.03 0.60
CA SER A 37 -27.55 11.01 1.53
C SER A 37 -26.03 10.95 1.49
N GLU A 38 -25.37 12.10 1.61
CA GLU A 38 -23.91 12.21 1.62
C GLU A 38 -23.26 11.24 2.64
N SER A 39 -23.93 10.99 3.75
CA SER A 39 -23.51 10.02 4.76
C SER A 39 -23.49 8.57 4.24
N LYS A 40 -24.42 8.18 3.38
CA LYS A 40 -24.44 6.84 2.75
C LYS A 40 -23.31 6.67 1.77
N VAL A 41 -22.99 7.71 1.01
CA VAL A 41 -21.85 7.69 0.07
C VAL A 41 -20.53 7.54 0.81
N ALA A 42 -20.32 8.29 1.88
CA ALA A 42 -19.13 8.18 2.71
C ALA A 42 -19.01 6.81 3.39
N SER A 43 -20.12 6.25 3.87
CA SER A 43 -20.15 4.90 4.44
C SER A 43 -19.79 3.84 3.42
N GLY A 44 -20.37 3.92 2.20
CA GLY A 44 -20.05 3.00 1.11
C GLY A 44 -18.56 3.06 0.71
N LEU A 45 -17.96 4.25 0.65
CA LEU A 45 -16.54 4.40 0.39
C LEU A 45 -15.69 3.75 1.48
N ARG A 46 -15.98 3.99 2.75
CA ARG A 46 -15.25 3.36 3.87
C ARG A 46 -15.34 1.84 3.79
N GLU A 47 -16.52 1.28 3.54
CA GLU A 47 -16.73 -0.15 3.39
C GLU A 47 -15.89 -0.71 2.23
N ALA A 48 -15.93 -0.08 1.06
CA ALA A 48 -15.15 -0.47 -0.11
C ALA A 48 -13.64 -0.47 0.19
N LEU A 49 -13.14 0.57 0.89
CA LEU A 49 -11.75 0.67 1.29
C LEU A 49 -11.35 -0.39 2.33
N GLN A 50 -12.23 -0.72 3.28
CA GLN A 50 -12.00 -1.80 4.25
C GLN A 50 -11.89 -3.17 3.57
N VAL A 51 -12.81 -3.47 2.66
CA VAL A 51 -12.80 -4.71 1.87
C VAL A 51 -11.56 -4.77 1.00
N GLY A 52 -11.24 -3.70 0.27
CA GLY A 52 -10.05 -3.60 -0.56
C GLY A 52 -8.76 -3.79 0.23
N THR A 53 -8.60 -3.10 1.36
CA THR A 53 -7.45 -3.25 2.26
C THR A 53 -7.32 -4.69 2.78
N THR A 54 -8.42 -5.29 3.19
CA THR A 54 -8.43 -6.67 3.70
C THR A 54 -8.00 -7.66 2.62
N ASN A 55 -8.50 -7.51 1.41
CA ASN A 55 -8.15 -8.36 0.28
C ASN A 55 -6.70 -8.17 -0.16
N ALA A 56 -6.23 -6.93 -0.26
CA ALA A 56 -4.84 -6.62 -0.57
C ALA A 56 -3.89 -7.29 0.42
N VAL A 57 -4.14 -7.14 1.73
CA VAL A 57 -3.31 -7.78 2.77
C VAL A 57 -3.26 -9.29 2.65
N LYS A 58 -4.38 -9.96 2.30
CA LYS A 58 -4.40 -11.41 2.08
C LYS A 58 -3.51 -11.84 0.90
N ILE A 59 -3.41 -11.00 -0.12
CA ILE A 59 -2.63 -11.30 -1.33
C ILE A 59 -1.15 -11.04 -1.08
N ILE A 60 -0.81 -9.86 -0.56
CA ILE A 60 0.59 -9.41 -0.45
C ILE A 60 1.28 -9.86 0.84
N GLY A 61 0.53 -10.22 1.89
CA GLY A 61 1.07 -10.66 3.18
C GLY A 61 1.42 -12.15 3.26
N LYS A 62 1.28 -12.91 2.18
CA LYS A 62 1.69 -14.30 2.08
C LYS A 62 3.11 -14.40 1.47
N PRO A 63 3.80 -15.56 1.62
CA PRO A 63 5.06 -15.80 0.91
C PRO A 63 4.90 -15.56 -0.59
N ASP A 64 5.86 -14.87 -1.18
CA ASP A 64 5.86 -14.42 -2.58
C ASP A 64 4.80 -13.39 -2.96
N GLY A 65 4.07 -12.84 -1.99
CA GLY A 65 3.11 -11.78 -2.22
C GLY A 65 3.74 -10.47 -2.72
N TYR A 66 4.96 -10.16 -2.25
CA TYR A 66 5.79 -9.07 -2.78
C TYR A 66 6.83 -9.61 -3.77
N PHE A 67 7.57 -10.64 -3.39
CA PHE A 67 8.70 -11.15 -4.18
C PHE A 67 8.27 -11.70 -5.54
N GLY A 68 7.13 -12.36 -5.61
CA GLY A 68 6.58 -12.96 -6.82
C GLY A 68 5.85 -12.00 -7.76
N ASP A 69 5.48 -10.82 -7.28
CA ASP A 69 4.76 -9.83 -8.08
C ASP A 69 5.72 -8.72 -8.59
N GLN A 70 5.96 -8.72 -9.90
CA GLN A 70 6.90 -7.79 -10.53
C GLN A 70 6.50 -6.32 -10.41
N ALA A 71 5.22 -6.03 -10.19
CA ALA A 71 4.72 -4.65 -10.06
C ALA A 71 5.08 -4.02 -8.71
N ILE A 72 5.21 -4.84 -7.67
CA ILE A 72 5.45 -4.37 -6.29
C ILE A 72 6.73 -4.93 -5.66
N LYS A 73 7.43 -5.82 -6.35
CA LYS A 73 8.69 -6.41 -5.90
C LYS A 73 9.69 -5.33 -5.51
N ILE A 74 10.22 -5.45 -4.30
CA ILE A 74 11.24 -4.55 -3.79
C ILE A 74 12.59 -4.97 -4.38
N LEU A 75 13.12 -4.12 -5.25
CA LEU A 75 14.43 -4.30 -5.89
C LEU A 75 15.53 -3.65 -5.05
N MET A 76 16.79 -3.82 -5.49
CA MET A 76 17.92 -3.10 -4.91
C MET A 76 17.67 -1.59 -4.92
N PRO A 77 17.86 -0.88 -3.80
CA PRO A 77 17.71 0.57 -3.73
C PRO A 77 18.58 1.28 -4.78
N SER A 78 18.04 2.34 -5.38
CA SER A 78 18.65 3.03 -6.52
C SER A 78 20.09 3.50 -6.27
N ASN A 79 20.40 3.93 -5.05
CA ASN A 79 21.74 4.34 -4.63
C ASN A 79 22.74 3.16 -4.52
N LEU A 80 22.26 1.93 -4.45
CA LEU A 80 23.07 0.71 -4.36
C LEU A 80 23.17 -0.06 -5.69
N ARG A 81 22.40 0.33 -6.73
CA ARG A 81 22.41 -0.38 -8.03
C ARG A 81 23.77 -0.39 -8.70
N ARG A 82 24.58 0.66 -8.54
CA ARG A 82 25.95 0.69 -9.09
C ARG A 82 26.85 -0.35 -8.42
N LEU A 83 26.70 -0.53 -7.10
CA LEU A 83 27.41 -1.55 -6.35
C LEU A 83 26.92 -2.95 -6.70
N GLU A 84 25.63 -3.12 -6.98
CA GLU A 84 25.04 -4.39 -7.40
C GLU A 84 25.76 -4.97 -8.62
N GLY A 85 25.91 -4.19 -9.69
CA GLY A 85 26.58 -4.64 -10.91
C GLY A 85 28.04 -5.09 -10.66
N GLY A 86 28.80 -4.31 -9.90
CA GLY A 86 30.17 -4.64 -9.54
C GLY A 86 30.27 -5.90 -8.68
N LEU A 87 29.43 -6.03 -7.67
CA LEU A 87 29.40 -7.20 -6.78
C LEU A 87 29.00 -8.49 -7.54
N ARG A 88 28.02 -8.40 -8.45
CA ARG A 88 27.64 -9.54 -9.30
C ARG A 88 28.79 -9.98 -10.20
N ALA A 89 29.56 -9.05 -10.77
CA ALA A 89 30.71 -9.34 -11.62
C ALA A 89 31.84 -10.10 -10.90
N ILE A 90 31.97 -9.91 -9.59
CA ILE A 90 32.99 -10.62 -8.76
C ILE A 90 32.40 -11.81 -7.98
N GLY A 91 31.22 -12.33 -8.39
CA GLY A 91 30.66 -13.57 -7.85
C GLY A 91 29.72 -13.42 -6.64
N TYR A 92 29.41 -12.19 -6.17
CA TYR A 92 28.48 -11.98 -5.06
C TYR A 92 27.00 -11.95 -5.45
N GLY A 93 26.65 -12.38 -6.68
CA GLY A 93 25.28 -12.45 -7.18
C GLY A 93 24.30 -13.13 -6.17
N PRO A 94 24.59 -14.35 -5.70
CA PRO A 94 23.71 -15.04 -4.75
C PRO A 94 23.43 -14.24 -3.46
N LYS A 95 24.42 -13.54 -2.92
CA LYS A 95 24.25 -12.69 -1.72
C LYS A 95 23.33 -11.49 -1.96
N ILE A 96 23.40 -10.93 -3.16
CA ILE A 96 22.50 -9.84 -3.57
C ILE A 96 21.07 -10.36 -3.71
N ASP A 97 20.89 -11.52 -4.30
CA ASP A 97 19.58 -12.14 -4.46
C ASP A 97 18.96 -12.50 -3.11
N ASP A 98 19.75 -13.03 -2.17
CA ASP A 98 19.36 -13.27 -0.78
C ASP A 98 18.92 -11.97 -0.09
N PHE A 99 19.66 -10.87 -0.31
CA PHE A 99 19.31 -9.57 0.26
C PHE A 99 17.99 -9.03 -0.29
N ILE A 100 17.79 -9.09 -1.61
CA ILE A 100 16.53 -8.70 -2.27
C ILE A 100 15.38 -9.55 -1.73
N LEU A 101 15.58 -10.87 -1.63
CA LEU A 101 14.58 -11.77 -1.08
C LEU A 101 14.25 -11.40 0.38
N SER A 102 15.24 -11.15 1.22
CA SER A 102 15.03 -10.80 2.62
C SER A 102 14.24 -9.50 2.81
N MET A 103 14.49 -8.48 1.95
CA MET A 103 13.70 -7.24 1.96
C MET A 103 12.21 -7.51 1.66
N ASN A 104 11.94 -8.33 0.65
CA ASN A 104 10.56 -8.68 0.28
C ASN A 104 9.87 -9.51 1.36
N ARG A 105 10.56 -10.51 1.95
CA ARG A 105 10.04 -11.29 3.09
C ARG A 105 9.75 -10.41 4.31
N SER A 106 10.57 -9.41 4.56
CA SER A 106 10.32 -8.45 5.64
C SER A 106 9.08 -7.60 5.38
N ALA A 107 8.83 -7.19 4.13
CA ALA A 107 7.63 -6.49 3.74
C ALA A 107 6.38 -7.37 3.90
N GLU A 108 6.42 -8.62 3.41
CA GLU A 108 5.36 -9.61 3.57
C GLU A 108 5.00 -9.81 5.05
N ALA A 109 6.01 -9.99 5.90
CA ALA A 109 5.82 -10.18 7.34
C ALA A 109 5.31 -8.92 8.08
N ALA A 110 5.53 -7.73 7.54
CA ALA A 110 5.02 -6.48 8.10
C ALA A 110 3.56 -6.17 7.70
N THR A 111 3.08 -6.78 6.61
CA THR A 111 1.77 -6.49 6.01
C THR A 111 0.58 -6.67 6.96
N PRO A 112 0.49 -7.72 7.82
CA PRO A 112 -0.61 -7.87 8.77
C PRO A 112 -0.72 -6.71 9.77
N ALA A 113 0.40 -6.17 10.23
CA ALA A 113 0.40 -5.01 11.13
C ALA A 113 0.03 -3.72 10.39
N ALA A 114 0.48 -3.55 9.16
CA ALA A 114 0.08 -2.44 8.30
C ALA A 114 -1.46 -2.42 8.09
N LYS A 115 -2.11 -3.59 7.98
CA LYS A 115 -3.57 -3.69 7.88
C LYS A 115 -4.29 -2.88 8.97
N LYS A 116 -3.86 -3.07 10.23
CA LYS A 116 -4.50 -2.36 11.34
C LYS A 116 -4.39 -0.85 11.18
N ILE A 117 -3.22 -0.35 10.83
CA ILE A 117 -2.96 1.09 10.62
C ILE A 117 -3.85 1.65 9.51
N PHE A 118 -4.01 0.94 8.40
CA PHE A 118 -4.90 1.34 7.31
C PHE A 118 -6.38 1.31 7.71
N LEU A 119 -6.82 0.27 8.43
CA LEU A 119 -8.19 0.18 8.91
C LEU A 119 -8.52 1.29 9.90
N ASP A 120 -7.61 1.61 10.82
CA ASP A 120 -7.77 2.72 11.77
C ASP A 120 -7.91 4.06 11.01
N ALA A 121 -7.12 4.30 9.97
CA ALA A 121 -7.24 5.48 9.12
C ALA A 121 -8.60 5.52 8.38
N ILE A 122 -9.09 4.38 7.87
CA ILE A 122 -10.40 4.31 7.21
C ILE A 122 -11.54 4.62 8.20
N LEU A 123 -11.46 4.09 9.41
CA LEU A 123 -12.46 4.35 10.45
C LEU A 123 -12.47 5.82 10.88
N ALA A 124 -11.30 6.45 10.94
CA ALA A 124 -11.14 7.87 11.27
C ALA A 124 -11.49 8.83 10.12
N MET A 125 -11.78 8.31 8.91
CA MET A 125 -12.10 9.12 7.73
C MET A 125 -13.32 10.01 7.97
N SER A 126 -13.16 11.32 7.81
CA SER A 126 -14.27 12.26 7.87
C SER A 126 -15.14 12.21 6.60
N PHE A 127 -16.29 12.86 6.67
CA PHE A 127 -17.13 13.07 5.50
C PHE A 127 -16.41 13.88 4.40
N ASP A 128 -15.70 14.94 4.80
CA ASP A 128 -14.95 15.78 3.85
C ASP A 128 -13.78 15.04 3.21
N ASP A 129 -13.13 14.12 3.96
CA ASP A 129 -12.11 13.24 3.39
C ASP A 129 -12.72 12.34 2.31
N ALA A 130 -13.86 11.72 2.60
CA ALA A 130 -14.57 10.88 1.63
C ALA A 130 -14.97 11.65 0.37
N ARG A 131 -15.49 12.88 0.54
CA ARG A 131 -15.83 13.76 -0.58
C ARG A 131 -14.60 14.08 -1.42
N ARG A 132 -13.47 14.46 -0.81
CA ARG A 132 -12.21 14.73 -1.52
C ARG A 132 -11.70 13.52 -2.29
N ILE A 133 -11.83 12.32 -1.72
CA ILE A 133 -11.43 11.09 -2.39
C ILE A 133 -12.31 10.83 -3.61
N LEU A 134 -13.62 10.99 -3.50
CA LEU A 134 -14.57 10.74 -4.58
C LEU A 134 -14.52 11.78 -5.71
N SER A 135 -14.21 13.03 -5.39
CA SER A 135 -14.12 14.14 -6.37
C SER A 135 -12.71 14.37 -6.91
N GLY A 136 -11.70 13.70 -6.37
CA GLY A 136 -10.31 13.89 -6.76
C GLY A 136 -9.94 13.16 -8.06
N ALA A 137 -8.88 13.63 -8.76
CA ALA A 137 -8.57 13.18 -10.11
C ALA A 137 -7.93 11.77 -10.16
N ASN A 138 -6.66 11.62 -9.75
CA ASN A 138 -5.95 10.36 -10.02
C ASN A 138 -5.58 9.53 -8.78
N THR A 139 -5.18 10.17 -7.68
CA THR A 139 -4.61 9.46 -6.50
C THR A 139 -5.12 9.95 -5.15
N PRO A 140 -6.35 10.47 -5.01
CA PRO A 140 -6.78 11.11 -3.76
C PRO A 140 -6.87 10.15 -2.59
N ALA A 141 -7.25 8.88 -2.81
CA ALA A 141 -7.24 7.85 -1.77
C ALA A 141 -5.80 7.53 -1.32
N THR A 142 -4.86 7.44 -2.27
CA THR A 142 -3.44 7.21 -1.98
C THR A 142 -2.85 8.34 -1.16
N GLU A 143 -3.13 9.60 -1.52
CA GLU A 143 -2.65 10.76 -0.77
C GLU A 143 -3.25 10.82 0.64
N TYR A 144 -4.54 10.50 0.78
CA TYR A 144 -5.18 10.36 2.08
C TYR A 144 -4.46 9.34 2.97
N PHE A 145 -4.23 8.13 2.47
CA PHE A 145 -3.53 7.10 3.23
C PHE A 145 -2.09 7.49 3.54
N LYS A 146 -1.37 8.07 2.59
CA LYS A 146 -0.02 8.56 2.80
C LYS A 146 0.04 9.57 3.96
N ASP A 147 -0.86 10.54 3.97
CA ASP A 147 -0.96 11.53 5.06
C ASP A 147 -1.26 10.87 6.41
N LYS A 148 -2.26 9.98 6.47
CA LYS A 148 -2.75 9.39 7.72
C LYS A 148 -1.91 8.24 8.25
N THR A 149 -1.15 7.54 7.41
CA THR A 149 -0.52 6.28 7.83
C THR A 149 1.01 6.32 7.84
N THR A 150 1.67 7.25 7.13
CA THR A 150 3.14 7.28 7.01
C THR A 150 3.85 7.34 8.36
N GLY A 151 3.39 8.19 9.29
CA GLY A 151 3.95 8.32 10.62
C GLY A 151 3.90 7.01 11.41
N HIS A 152 2.72 6.41 11.50
CA HIS A 152 2.48 5.16 12.22
C HIS A 152 3.24 3.98 11.62
N LEU A 153 3.28 3.87 10.29
CA LEU A 153 4.05 2.83 9.59
C LEU A 153 5.55 2.98 9.83
N THR A 154 6.07 4.21 9.80
CA THR A 154 7.49 4.48 10.05
C THR A 154 7.87 4.14 11.48
N GLU A 155 7.04 4.49 12.44
CA GLU A 155 7.26 4.17 13.86
C GLU A 155 7.24 2.65 14.07
N TYR A 156 6.22 1.95 13.56
CA TYR A 156 6.11 0.49 13.66
C TYR A 156 7.35 -0.22 13.09
N LEU A 157 7.78 0.14 11.89
CA LEU A 157 8.94 -0.45 11.24
C LEU A 157 10.24 -0.14 11.99
N SER A 158 10.35 1.06 12.58
CA SER A 158 11.51 1.45 13.39
C SER A 158 11.62 0.63 14.66
N GLN A 159 10.52 0.40 15.35
CA GLN A 159 10.48 -0.40 16.58
C GLN A 159 10.82 -1.88 16.29
N ARG A 160 10.35 -2.42 15.17
CA ARG A 160 10.65 -3.79 14.77
C ARG A 160 12.12 -4.00 14.42
N SER A 161 12.74 -3.04 13.72
CA SER A 161 14.17 -3.11 13.38
C SER A 161 15.12 -3.02 14.59
N ARG A 162 14.67 -2.52 15.74
CA ARG A 162 15.48 -2.46 16.97
C ARG A 162 15.44 -3.74 17.80
N LYS A 163 14.48 -4.64 17.50
CA LYS A 163 14.26 -5.89 18.26
C LYS A 163 14.87 -7.12 17.57
N GLN A 164 15.45 -6.94 16.40
CA GLN A 164 16.22 -7.95 15.66
C GLN A 164 17.72 -7.69 15.78
#